data_efd167d0041477d352a7d41d5c313652
#
_entry.id   efd167d0041477d352a7d41d5c313652
#
_cell.length_a   1.000
_cell.length_b   1.000
_cell.length_c   1.000
_cell.angle_alpha   90.00
_cell.angle_beta   90.00
_cell.angle_gamma   90.00
#
_symmetry.space_group_name_H-M   'P 1'
#
loop_
_entity.id
_entity.type
_entity.pdbx_description
1 polymer ?
#
loop_
_entity_poly.entity_id
_entity_poly.type
_entity_poly.pdbx_seq_one_letter_code
_entity_poly.pdbx_strand_id
1 'polypeptide(L)'
;DCGACKPAISYLVSEINDNRHREERHGRFINDRVHANIQNDGTFSVVPRIYGGVTSPDELRRIADVADKYEVPMVKITGGQRIDLLGIRKEDLPKVWEDLGMPSGHAYAKAVRTVKTCVGERFCRFGLDDSIATGIDLELAWEGVHTPHKVKAAVNGCPRNCAEASTKDIGLIAVEGGWQIRIGGAAGARVREGDILATVSTKAEAMRLSTVFLQHYRENAEYLERTYLYIERVGLDHVKEAVLDDTSGEPERLLERFRLARAAVVDPWLERNDPVHHNQFSELDREEVPA
;
A
#
# COMPACT_ATOMS: atom_id res chain seq x y z
N ASP A 1 11.30 -15.69 2.34
CA ASP A 1 10.02 -15.36 3.00
C ASP A 1 9.29 -14.27 2.23
N CYS A 2 8.24 -14.61 1.49
CA CYS A 2 7.47 -13.66 0.69
C CYS A 2 6.54 -12.74 1.53
N GLY A 3 6.53 -12.88 2.86
CA GLY A 3 5.68 -12.09 3.75
C GLY A 3 4.19 -12.43 3.72
N ALA A 4 3.74 -13.33 2.88
CA ALA A 4 2.32 -13.69 2.78
C ALA A 4 1.76 -14.35 4.06
N CYS A 5 2.62 -15.07 4.80
CA CYS A 5 2.23 -15.73 6.06
C CYS A 5 2.21 -14.77 7.27
N LYS A 6 2.80 -13.58 7.17
CA LYS A 6 2.93 -12.67 8.33
C LYS A 6 1.59 -12.31 8.98
N PRO A 7 0.52 -12.04 8.23
CA PRO A 7 -0.80 -11.81 8.80
C PRO A 7 -1.29 -12.98 9.65
N ALA A 8 -1.30 -14.18 9.10
CA ALA A 8 -1.75 -15.38 9.81
C ALA A 8 -0.90 -15.67 11.06
N ILE A 9 0.43 -15.53 10.96
CA ILE A 9 1.33 -15.69 12.11
C ILE A 9 1.04 -14.65 13.19
N SER A 10 0.77 -13.40 12.83
CA SER A 10 0.42 -12.36 13.79
C SER A 10 -0.88 -12.67 14.53
N TYR A 11 -1.88 -13.23 13.85
CA TYR A 11 -3.10 -13.70 14.47
C TYR A 11 -2.86 -14.84 15.45
N LEU A 12 -2.11 -15.88 15.03
CA LEU A 12 -1.79 -17.00 15.90
C LEU A 12 -1.03 -16.56 17.15
N VAL A 13 -0.05 -15.66 17.00
CA VAL A 13 0.68 -15.09 18.14
C VAL A 13 -0.28 -14.32 19.05
N SER A 14 -1.23 -13.62 18.48
CA SER A 14 -2.27 -12.89 19.21
C SER A 14 -3.12 -13.82 20.05
N GLU A 15 -3.65 -14.87 19.45
CA GLU A 15 -4.49 -15.88 20.12
C GLU A 15 -3.73 -16.59 21.25
N ILE A 16 -2.48 -17.02 21.00
CA ILE A 16 -1.65 -17.72 22.00
C ILE A 16 -1.37 -16.85 23.23
N ASN A 17 -1.28 -15.53 23.04
CA ASN A 17 -1.03 -14.58 24.14
C ASN A 17 -2.31 -13.96 24.71
N ASP A 18 -3.45 -14.62 24.59
CA ASP A 18 -4.76 -14.18 25.10
C ASP A 18 -5.13 -12.75 24.68
N ASN A 19 -4.72 -12.34 23.49
CA ASN A 19 -4.94 -10.99 23.02
C ASN A 19 -4.42 -9.88 23.95
N ARG A 20 -3.48 -10.17 24.84
CA ARG A 20 -2.97 -9.22 25.84
C ARG A 20 -1.95 -8.24 25.31
N HIS A 21 -1.54 -8.35 24.06
CA HIS A 21 -0.53 -7.44 23.55
C HIS A 21 -1.16 -6.11 23.17
N ARG A 22 -1.01 -5.21 24.06
CA ARG A 22 -1.32 -3.78 23.87
C ARG A 22 -0.48 -3.13 22.79
N GLU A 23 0.63 -3.73 22.42
CA GLU A 23 1.54 -3.32 21.34
C GLU A 23 0.99 -3.73 19.96
N GLU A 24 -0.22 -3.37 19.73
CA GLU A 24 -0.97 -3.62 18.52
C GLU A 24 -0.45 -2.95 17.28
N ARG A 25 0.53 -2.08 17.45
CA ARG A 25 1.21 -1.41 16.36
C ARG A 25 1.65 -2.35 15.26
N HIS A 26 1.79 -3.64 15.58
CA HIS A 26 2.50 -4.59 14.76
C HIS A 26 1.68 -5.72 14.17
N GLY A 27 0.46 -5.94 14.58
CA GLY A 27 -0.22 -7.04 13.95
C GLY A 27 -1.57 -7.53 14.41
N ARG A 28 -2.02 -7.21 15.61
CA ARG A 28 -3.19 -7.85 16.19
C ARG A 28 -4.44 -7.76 15.32
N PHE A 29 -4.71 -6.62 14.74
CA PHE A 29 -5.88 -6.39 13.90
C PHE A 29 -5.49 -6.22 12.44
N ILE A 30 -4.83 -7.20 11.87
CA ILE A 30 -4.48 -7.12 10.45
C ILE A 30 -5.71 -6.94 9.59
N ASN A 31 -6.82 -7.60 9.90
CA ASN A 31 -8.06 -7.41 9.18
C ASN A 31 -8.65 -6.03 9.42
N ASP A 32 -8.69 -5.59 10.68
CA ASP A 32 -9.14 -4.23 11.00
C ASP A 32 -8.23 -3.20 10.34
N ARG A 33 -6.91 -3.39 10.36
CA ARG A 33 -5.96 -2.46 9.75
C ARG A 33 -5.93 -2.49 8.23
N VAL A 34 -6.29 -3.57 7.60
CA VAL A 34 -6.49 -3.63 6.15
C VAL A 34 -7.71 -2.81 5.76
N HIS A 35 -8.81 -3.00 6.46
CA HIS A 35 -10.10 -2.42 6.15
C HIS A 35 -10.42 -1.15 6.97
N ALA A 36 -9.85 -1.02 8.17
CA ALA A 36 -10.06 0.13 9.02
C ALA A 36 -8.84 0.36 9.93
N ASN A 37 -8.73 1.53 10.52
CA ASN A 37 -7.73 1.84 11.52
C ASN A 37 -8.38 2.35 12.79
N ILE A 38 -8.02 1.74 13.92
CA ILE A 38 -8.49 2.20 15.22
C ILE A 38 -7.92 3.59 15.53
N GLN A 39 -8.78 4.46 16.03
CA GLN A 39 -8.48 5.83 16.40
C GLN A 39 -8.37 5.99 17.92
N ASN A 40 -7.86 7.12 18.41
CA ASN A 40 -7.64 7.35 19.83
C ASN A 40 -8.91 7.31 20.69
N ASP A 41 -10.05 7.62 20.10
CA ASP A 41 -11.36 7.61 20.75
C ASP A 41 -12.07 6.23 20.67
N GLY A 42 -11.40 5.21 20.14
CA GLY A 42 -11.96 3.88 19.95
C GLY A 42 -12.82 3.71 18.69
N THR A 43 -13.01 4.76 17.92
CA THR A 43 -13.66 4.69 16.60
C THR A 43 -12.65 4.24 15.52
N PHE A 44 -13.13 4.08 14.31
CA PHE A 44 -12.32 3.62 13.19
C PHE A 44 -12.33 4.61 12.02
N SER A 45 -11.24 4.60 11.26
CA SER A 45 -11.22 5.27 9.97
C SER A 45 -11.20 4.26 8.82
N VAL A 46 -11.95 4.54 7.77
CA VAL A 46 -12.09 3.73 6.56
C VAL A 46 -11.57 4.52 5.37
N VAL A 47 -10.66 3.92 4.59
CA VAL A 47 -10.07 4.53 3.41
C VAL A 47 -10.32 3.63 2.20
N PRO A 48 -11.34 3.91 1.39
CA PRO A 48 -11.56 3.18 0.15
C PRO A 48 -10.40 3.37 -0.83
N ARG A 49 -10.18 2.39 -1.69
CA ARG A 49 -9.16 2.44 -2.72
C ARG A 49 -9.62 3.32 -3.87
N ILE A 50 -8.77 4.25 -4.24
CA ILE A 50 -8.92 5.14 -5.39
C ILE A 50 -7.66 4.96 -6.23
N TYR A 51 -7.74 4.12 -7.27
CA TYR A 51 -6.59 3.72 -8.07
C TYR A 51 -5.96 4.94 -8.77
N GLY A 52 -4.68 5.12 -8.57
CA GLY A 52 -3.94 6.25 -9.14
C GLY A 52 -4.45 7.63 -8.71
N GLY A 53 -5.33 7.71 -7.70
CA GLY A 53 -6.00 8.95 -7.30
C GLY A 53 -7.11 9.39 -8.25
N VAL A 54 -7.57 8.51 -9.13
CA VAL A 54 -8.66 8.78 -10.09
C VAL A 54 -9.96 8.20 -9.59
N THR A 55 -11.00 9.02 -9.50
CA THR A 55 -12.33 8.62 -9.05
C THR A 55 -13.39 9.12 -10.01
N SER A 56 -14.62 8.67 -9.83
CA SER A 56 -15.78 9.06 -10.63
C SER A 56 -16.79 9.87 -9.80
N PRO A 57 -17.68 10.64 -10.46
CA PRO A 57 -18.79 11.29 -9.75
C PRO A 57 -19.67 10.31 -8.98
N ASP A 58 -19.84 9.09 -9.44
CA ASP A 58 -20.67 8.08 -8.76
C ASP A 58 -19.98 7.52 -7.51
N GLU A 59 -18.67 7.28 -7.57
CA GLU A 59 -17.89 6.91 -6.38
C GLU A 59 -17.90 8.04 -5.33
N LEU A 60 -17.75 9.30 -5.76
CA LEU A 60 -17.81 10.44 -4.85
C LEU A 60 -19.19 10.56 -4.18
N ARG A 61 -20.29 10.38 -4.94
CA ARG A 61 -21.64 10.36 -4.35
C ARG A 61 -21.80 9.22 -3.35
N ARG A 62 -21.35 8.03 -3.71
CA ARG A 62 -21.40 6.85 -2.81
C ARG A 62 -20.65 7.08 -1.52
N ILE A 63 -19.45 7.67 -1.58
CA ILE A 63 -18.69 8.04 -0.39
C ILE A 63 -19.47 9.05 0.47
N ALA A 64 -20.09 10.04 -0.16
CA ALA A 64 -20.90 11.04 0.55
C ALA A 64 -22.16 10.41 1.18
N ASP A 65 -22.90 9.58 0.42
CA ASP A 65 -24.09 8.90 0.90
C ASP A 65 -23.79 7.98 2.09
N VAL A 66 -22.64 7.28 2.04
CA VAL A 66 -22.17 6.44 3.16
C VAL A 66 -21.80 7.29 4.36
N ALA A 67 -21.12 8.40 4.14
CA ALA A 67 -20.74 9.30 5.22
C ALA A 67 -21.99 9.88 5.94
N ASP A 68 -23.01 10.25 5.19
CA ASP A 68 -24.29 10.72 5.73
C ASP A 68 -25.03 9.61 6.47
N LYS A 69 -25.14 8.42 5.86
CA LYS A 69 -25.89 7.26 6.43
C LYS A 69 -25.33 6.82 7.78
N TYR A 70 -24.02 6.82 7.95
CA TYR A 70 -23.33 6.40 9.18
C TYR A 70 -22.90 7.57 10.06
N GLU A 71 -23.41 8.76 9.81
CA GLU A 71 -23.13 9.97 10.59
C GLU A 71 -21.62 10.19 10.79
N VAL A 72 -20.82 9.95 9.73
CA VAL A 72 -19.36 10.07 9.78
C VAL A 72 -18.98 11.51 10.14
N PRO A 73 -18.34 11.75 11.29
CA PRO A 73 -18.11 13.12 11.77
C PRO A 73 -17.11 13.90 10.94
N MET A 74 -16.24 13.19 10.17
CA MET A 74 -15.25 13.86 9.32
C MET A 74 -14.89 13.04 8.10
N VAL A 75 -14.96 13.66 6.93
CA VAL A 75 -14.42 13.15 5.67
C VAL A 75 -13.19 13.96 5.30
N LYS A 76 -12.04 13.30 5.08
CA LYS A 76 -10.75 13.98 4.87
C LYS A 76 -10.08 13.55 3.58
N ILE A 77 -9.69 14.51 2.75
CA ILE A 77 -8.79 14.27 1.62
C ILE A 77 -7.38 14.08 2.15
N THR A 78 -6.74 12.95 1.82
CA THR A 78 -5.43 12.59 2.32
C THR A 78 -4.31 12.95 1.34
N GLY A 79 -3.08 13.10 1.85
CA GLY A 79 -1.91 13.30 1.00
C GLY A 79 -1.56 12.11 0.09
N GLY A 80 -2.26 10.98 0.24
CA GLY A 80 -2.14 9.80 -0.62
C GLY A 80 -3.12 9.78 -1.81
N GLN A 81 -3.77 10.90 -2.11
CA GLN A 81 -4.83 11.00 -3.14
C GLN A 81 -6.01 10.05 -2.87
N ARG A 82 -6.39 9.91 -1.60
CA ARG A 82 -7.52 9.10 -1.15
C ARG A 82 -8.41 9.91 -0.22
N ILE A 83 -9.59 9.40 0.02
CA ILE A 83 -10.58 9.97 0.95
C ILE A 83 -10.61 9.07 2.19
N ASP A 84 -10.58 9.66 3.37
CA ASP A 84 -10.59 9.00 4.66
C ASP A 84 -11.89 9.35 5.40
N LEU A 85 -12.67 8.36 5.78
CA LEU A 85 -13.88 8.49 6.58
C LEU A 85 -13.50 8.20 8.03
N LEU A 86 -13.56 9.22 8.88
CA LEU A 86 -13.08 9.19 10.26
C LEU A 86 -14.26 9.11 11.24
N GLY A 87 -14.12 8.35 12.33
CA GLY A 87 -15.10 8.28 13.40
C GLY A 87 -16.18 7.22 13.23
N ILE A 88 -15.93 6.16 12.47
CA ILE A 88 -16.86 5.05 12.24
C ILE A 88 -16.82 4.11 13.45
N ARG A 89 -17.98 3.64 13.90
CA ARG A 89 -18.08 2.62 14.96
C ARG A 89 -17.68 1.25 14.41
N LYS A 90 -17.07 0.41 15.23
CA LYS A 90 -16.59 -0.92 14.81
C LYS A 90 -17.72 -1.80 14.26
N GLU A 91 -18.86 -1.81 14.91
CA GLU A 91 -20.04 -2.58 14.51
C GLU A 91 -20.61 -2.19 13.14
N ASP A 92 -20.35 -0.97 12.67
CA ASP A 92 -20.82 -0.49 11.39
C ASP A 92 -19.86 -0.84 10.22
N LEU A 93 -18.62 -1.20 10.51
CA LEU A 93 -17.59 -1.46 9.47
C LEU A 93 -18.03 -2.42 8.36
N PRO A 94 -18.67 -3.58 8.66
CA PRO A 94 -19.15 -4.49 7.63
C PRO A 94 -20.13 -3.84 6.65
N LYS A 95 -21.08 -3.08 7.19
CA LYS A 95 -22.11 -2.41 6.40
C LYS A 95 -21.54 -1.20 5.62
N VAL A 96 -20.62 -0.46 6.23
CA VAL A 96 -19.94 0.66 5.58
C VAL A 96 -19.21 0.16 4.33
N TRP A 97 -18.47 -0.96 4.41
CA TRP A 97 -17.80 -1.53 3.26
C TRP A 97 -18.76 -2.10 2.22
N GLU A 98 -19.86 -2.70 2.64
CA GLU A 98 -20.90 -3.19 1.74
C GLU A 98 -21.53 -2.04 0.94
N ASP A 99 -21.90 -0.95 1.61
CA ASP A 99 -22.52 0.22 0.98
C ASP A 99 -21.53 0.98 0.10
N LEU A 100 -20.24 1.08 0.50
CA LEU A 100 -19.20 1.66 -0.32
C LEU A 100 -19.01 0.87 -1.63
N GLY A 101 -19.06 -0.46 -1.58
CA GLY A 101 -18.81 -1.31 -2.74
C GLY A 101 -17.46 -1.03 -3.40
N MET A 102 -16.48 -0.55 -2.66
CA MET A 102 -15.13 -0.20 -3.10
C MET A 102 -14.10 -1.06 -2.36
N PRO A 103 -12.97 -1.42 -3.01
CA PRO A 103 -11.90 -2.16 -2.33
C PRO A 103 -11.26 -1.36 -1.21
N SER A 104 -10.66 -2.06 -0.24
CA SER A 104 -9.86 -1.43 0.80
C SER A 104 -8.60 -0.76 0.23
N GLY A 105 -8.33 0.46 0.70
CA GLY A 105 -7.10 1.18 0.37
C GLY A 105 -5.85 0.70 1.12
N HIS A 106 -5.94 -0.31 1.98
CA HIS A 106 -4.85 -0.81 2.82
C HIS A 106 -4.09 0.31 3.55
N ALA A 107 -4.81 1.35 3.96
CA ALA A 107 -4.24 2.64 4.36
C ALA A 107 -3.27 2.56 5.54
N TYR A 108 -3.50 1.64 6.45
CA TYR A 108 -2.74 1.48 7.69
C TYR A 108 -2.01 0.13 7.75
N ALA A 109 -2.21 -0.72 6.77
CA ALA A 109 -1.57 -2.03 6.69
C ALA A 109 -0.07 -1.94 6.34
N LYS A 110 0.65 -3.02 6.62
CA LYS A 110 2.00 -3.28 6.11
C LYS A 110 1.86 -3.92 4.73
N ALA A 111 1.54 -3.09 3.76
CA ALA A 111 1.25 -3.47 2.38
C ALA A 111 1.57 -2.31 1.43
N VAL A 112 1.43 -2.55 0.14
CA VAL A 112 1.40 -1.46 -0.83
C VAL A 112 0.12 -0.67 -0.64
N ARG A 113 0.26 0.62 -0.29
CA ARG A 113 -0.87 1.46 0.12
C ARG A 113 -1.55 2.14 -1.03
N THR A 114 -0.80 2.81 -1.88
CA THR A 114 -1.30 3.60 -3.01
C THR A 114 -0.18 3.88 -3.98
N VAL A 115 -0.55 4.10 -5.23
CA VAL A 115 0.32 4.68 -6.26
C VAL A 115 -0.25 6.05 -6.63
N LYS A 116 0.38 7.12 -6.14
CA LYS A 116 0.01 8.49 -6.51
C LYS A 116 0.34 8.75 -7.98
N THR A 117 -0.50 9.52 -8.65
CA THR A 117 -0.22 9.96 -10.02
C THR A 117 -0.31 11.47 -10.17
N CYS A 118 0.38 12.04 -11.11
CA CYS A 118 0.05 13.34 -11.66
C CYS A 118 -0.87 13.16 -12.87
N VAL A 119 -1.35 14.25 -13.45
CA VAL A 119 -2.31 14.18 -14.58
C VAL A 119 -1.69 13.70 -15.91
N GLY A 120 -0.36 13.55 -15.97
CA GLY A 120 0.37 12.99 -17.11
C GLY A 120 0.22 13.77 -18.43
N GLU A 121 0.71 13.17 -19.50
CA GLU A 121 0.66 13.76 -20.84
C GLU A 121 -0.76 14.06 -21.31
N ARG A 122 -1.72 13.27 -20.85
CA ARG A 122 -3.11 13.35 -21.29
C ARG A 122 -3.77 14.72 -20.99
N PHE A 123 -3.37 15.38 -19.91
CA PHE A 123 -3.94 16.66 -19.47
C PHE A 123 -2.91 17.73 -19.16
N CYS A 124 -1.62 17.39 -19.14
CA CYS A 124 -0.56 18.32 -18.81
C CYS A 124 0.35 18.58 -20.02
N ARG A 125 0.49 19.86 -20.40
CA ARG A 125 1.37 20.28 -21.50
C ARG A 125 2.84 19.91 -21.34
N PHE A 126 3.25 19.56 -20.13
CA PHE A 126 4.64 19.15 -19.82
C PHE A 126 4.77 17.63 -19.65
N GLY A 127 3.67 16.89 -19.77
CA GLY A 127 3.66 15.44 -19.68
C GLY A 127 4.46 14.84 -20.84
N LEU A 128 5.31 13.88 -20.51
CA LEU A 128 6.11 13.10 -21.47
C LEU A 128 5.49 11.71 -21.68
N ASP A 129 4.69 11.24 -20.72
CA ASP A 129 4.05 9.93 -20.78
C ASP A 129 2.81 9.86 -19.84
N ASP A 130 1.98 8.81 -19.99
CA ASP A 130 0.75 8.60 -19.25
C ASP A 130 1.02 8.05 -17.85
N SER A 131 1.19 8.96 -16.90
CA SER A 131 1.38 8.62 -15.49
C SER A 131 0.13 8.02 -14.83
N ILE A 132 -1.07 8.39 -15.29
CA ILE A 132 -2.33 7.88 -14.74
C ILE A 132 -2.46 6.39 -15.05
N ALA A 133 -2.42 6.01 -16.34
CA ALA A 133 -2.52 4.61 -16.73
C ALA A 133 -1.39 3.76 -16.13
N THR A 134 -0.16 4.30 -16.08
CA THR A 134 0.98 3.59 -15.49
C THR A 134 0.79 3.39 -13.98
N GLY A 135 0.31 4.39 -13.27
CA GLY A 135 0.09 4.29 -11.82
C GLY A 135 -1.06 3.35 -11.46
N ILE A 136 -2.15 3.37 -12.23
CA ILE A 136 -3.28 2.44 -12.05
C ILE A 136 -2.83 1.01 -12.29
N ASP A 137 -2.09 0.74 -13.38
CA ASP A 137 -1.60 -0.60 -13.71
C ASP A 137 -0.66 -1.15 -12.61
N LEU A 138 0.23 -0.31 -12.07
CA LEU A 138 1.09 -0.67 -10.95
C LEU A 138 0.28 -0.97 -9.68
N GLU A 139 -0.70 -0.14 -9.37
CA GLU A 139 -1.52 -0.32 -8.17
C GLU A 139 -2.34 -1.60 -8.23
N LEU A 140 -2.94 -1.90 -9.38
CA LEU A 140 -3.65 -3.16 -9.63
C LEU A 140 -2.73 -4.37 -9.53
N ALA A 141 -1.51 -4.28 -10.09
CA ALA A 141 -0.55 -5.37 -10.03
C ALA A 141 -0.08 -5.67 -8.60
N TRP A 142 -0.02 -4.66 -7.73
CA TRP A 142 0.54 -4.79 -6.37
C TRP A 142 -0.50 -4.82 -5.25
N GLU A 143 -1.76 -4.68 -5.57
CA GLU A 143 -2.85 -4.61 -4.59
C GLU A 143 -2.86 -5.81 -3.64
N GLY A 144 -3.03 -5.54 -2.35
CA GLY A 144 -3.13 -6.56 -1.30
C GLY A 144 -1.83 -7.27 -0.96
N VAL A 145 -0.74 -6.99 -1.66
CA VAL A 145 0.56 -7.61 -1.38
C VAL A 145 1.14 -7.06 -0.08
N HIS A 146 1.34 -7.93 0.91
CA HIS A 146 1.97 -7.59 2.17
C HIS A 146 3.48 -7.35 2.02
N THR A 147 3.98 -6.41 2.80
CA THR A 147 5.39 -5.97 2.80
C THR A 147 5.92 -5.89 4.22
N PRO A 148 7.25 -5.92 4.44
CA PRO A 148 7.84 -5.78 5.79
C PRO A 148 7.39 -4.50 6.51
N HIS A 149 7.23 -3.41 5.78
CA HIS A 149 6.62 -2.17 6.24
C HIS A 149 5.76 -1.58 5.12
N LYS A 150 4.98 -0.52 5.41
CA LYS A 150 4.19 0.17 4.39
C LYS A 150 5.05 0.59 3.20
N VAL A 151 4.56 0.36 2.00
CA VAL A 151 5.15 0.84 0.75
C VAL A 151 4.23 1.88 0.11
N LYS A 152 4.79 3.00 -0.28
CA LYS A 152 4.12 4.06 -1.03
C LYS A 152 4.83 4.24 -2.35
N ALA A 153 4.07 4.30 -3.43
CA ALA A 153 4.60 4.56 -4.75
C ALA A 153 4.01 5.83 -5.36
N ALA A 154 4.65 6.33 -6.40
CA ALA A 154 4.10 7.39 -7.23
C ALA A 154 4.65 7.33 -8.64
N VAL A 155 3.86 7.84 -9.59
CA VAL A 155 4.22 7.95 -10.99
C VAL A 155 4.05 9.40 -11.46
N ASN A 156 5.11 9.96 -12.02
CA ASN A 156 5.12 11.29 -12.62
C ASN A 156 5.29 11.20 -14.13
N GLY A 157 4.44 11.91 -14.85
CA GLY A 157 4.52 12.00 -16.31
C GLY A 157 5.64 12.93 -16.83
N CYS A 158 6.46 13.52 -15.95
CA CYS A 158 7.63 14.34 -16.32
C CYS A 158 8.52 14.61 -15.08
N PRO A 159 9.75 15.17 -15.25
CA PRO A 159 10.67 15.45 -14.14
C PRO A 159 10.21 16.52 -13.14
N ARG A 160 9.09 17.23 -13.38
CA ARG A 160 8.53 18.23 -12.42
C ARG A 160 8.07 17.64 -11.09
N ASN A 161 7.95 16.31 -11.01
CA ASN A 161 7.72 15.56 -9.77
C ASN A 161 6.44 15.95 -8.98
N CYS A 162 5.35 16.30 -9.67
CA CYS A 162 4.10 16.77 -9.04
C CYS A 162 3.43 15.74 -8.12
N ALA A 163 3.61 14.44 -8.36
CA ALA A 163 3.15 13.37 -7.47
C ALA A 163 4.22 12.94 -6.45
N GLU A 164 5.34 13.66 -6.38
CA GLU A 164 6.43 13.42 -5.41
C GLU A 164 7.08 12.03 -5.53
N ALA A 165 7.20 11.49 -6.74
CA ALA A 165 7.75 10.15 -6.98
C ALA A 165 9.19 10.02 -6.45
N SER A 166 9.99 11.09 -6.52
CA SER A 166 11.37 11.08 -6.02
C SER A 166 11.49 10.81 -4.51
N THR A 167 10.42 10.98 -3.74
CA THR A 167 10.41 10.78 -2.28
C THR A 167 9.52 9.61 -1.85
N LYS A 168 9.23 8.69 -2.75
CA LYS A 168 8.45 7.49 -2.44
C LYS A 168 9.35 6.26 -2.29
N ASP A 169 8.81 5.23 -1.66
CA ASP A 169 9.48 3.93 -1.53
C ASP A 169 9.84 3.37 -2.91
N ILE A 170 8.94 3.58 -3.90
CA ILE A 170 9.16 3.31 -5.32
C ILE A 170 8.56 4.46 -6.12
N GLY A 171 9.35 5.10 -6.96
CA GLY A 171 8.93 6.21 -7.80
C GLY A 171 9.28 6.00 -9.26
N LEU A 172 8.33 6.26 -10.15
CA LEU A 172 8.55 6.29 -11.59
C LEU A 172 8.41 7.72 -12.09
N ILE A 173 9.38 8.17 -12.86
CA ILE A 173 9.38 9.52 -13.45
C ILE A 173 9.63 9.38 -14.94
N ALA A 174 8.65 9.80 -15.76
CA ALA A 174 8.87 9.86 -17.19
C ALA A 174 9.94 10.92 -17.52
N VAL A 175 10.88 10.53 -18.35
CA VAL A 175 11.98 11.35 -18.87
C VAL A 175 12.02 11.25 -20.38
N GLU A 176 12.81 12.09 -21.05
CA GLU A 176 13.00 11.93 -22.48
C GLU A 176 13.50 10.51 -22.81
N GLY A 177 12.76 9.81 -23.67
CA GLY A 177 13.10 8.47 -24.14
C GLY A 177 12.76 7.34 -23.17
N GLY A 178 12.00 7.58 -22.08
CA GLY A 178 11.56 6.49 -21.21
C GLY A 178 11.22 6.86 -19.76
N TRP A 179 11.63 6.00 -18.84
CA TRP A 179 11.24 6.05 -17.43
C TRP A 179 12.44 5.91 -16.50
N GLN A 180 12.60 6.85 -15.58
CA GLN A 180 13.54 6.75 -14.48
C GLN A 180 12.83 6.08 -13.27
N ILE A 181 13.44 5.02 -12.76
CA ILE A 181 12.95 4.29 -11.58
C ILE A 181 13.77 4.73 -10.37
N ARG A 182 13.09 5.19 -9.32
CA ARG A 182 13.69 5.57 -8.04
C ARG A 182 13.21 4.67 -6.92
N ILE A 183 14.09 4.32 -6.00
CA ILE A 183 13.82 3.43 -4.87
C ILE A 183 14.31 4.00 -3.56
N GLY A 184 13.66 3.65 -2.45
CA GLY A 184 14.10 4.05 -1.10
C GLY A 184 13.92 5.52 -0.77
N GLY A 185 12.98 6.21 -1.41
CA GLY A 185 12.60 7.56 -1.03
C GLY A 185 11.80 7.58 0.28
N ALA A 186 11.80 8.72 0.95
CA ALA A 186 11.02 8.97 2.17
C ALA A 186 10.59 10.45 2.27
N ALA A 187 9.36 10.65 2.77
CA ALA A 187 8.82 11.98 3.06
C ALA A 187 8.02 11.92 4.37
N GLY A 188 8.69 11.67 5.45
CA GLY A 188 8.14 11.61 6.81
C GLY A 188 9.03 12.37 7.78
N ALA A 189 9.27 11.81 8.95
CA ALA A 189 10.21 12.38 9.92
C ALA A 189 11.63 12.53 9.33
N ARG A 190 12.01 11.62 8.43
CA ARG A 190 13.19 11.76 7.57
C ARG A 190 12.73 12.04 6.14
N VAL A 191 13.28 13.05 5.52
CA VAL A 191 13.11 13.35 4.09
C VAL A 191 14.34 12.84 3.36
N ARG A 192 14.12 12.01 2.33
CA ARG A 192 15.17 11.41 1.51
C ARG A 192 14.68 11.29 0.07
N GLU A 193 15.50 11.72 -0.86
CA GLU A 193 15.32 11.41 -2.27
C GLU A 193 15.69 9.93 -2.50
N GLY A 194 14.88 9.22 -3.28
CA GLY A 194 15.16 7.84 -3.66
C GLY A 194 16.34 7.75 -4.62
N ASP A 195 17.12 6.68 -4.48
CA ASP A 195 18.23 6.38 -5.38
C ASP A 195 17.71 6.00 -6.77
N ILE A 196 18.44 6.33 -7.81
CA ILE A 196 18.14 5.87 -9.16
C ILE A 196 18.53 4.40 -9.28
N LEU A 197 17.53 3.54 -9.44
CA LEU A 197 17.73 2.12 -9.74
C LEU A 197 18.19 1.96 -11.18
N ALA A 198 17.38 2.46 -12.12
CA ALA A 198 17.65 2.41 -13.55
C ALA A 198 16.88 3.51 -14.30
N THR A 199 17.26 3.72 -15.57
CA THR A 199 16.45 4.43 -16.56
C THR A 199 16.23 3.48 -17.73
N VAL A 200 14.97 3.28 -18.12
CA VAL A 200 14.57 2.30 -19.13
C VAL A 200 13.70 2.95 -20.20
N SER A 201 13.64 2.37 -21.38
CA SER A 201 12.95 2.97 -22.53
C SER A 201 11.44 2.71 -22.57
N THR A 202 10.95 1.73 -21.81
CA THR A 202 9.53 1.33 -21.88
C THR A 202 8.86 1.30 -20.52
N LYS A 203 7.54 1.60 -20.49
CA LYS A 203 6.68 1.41 -19.33
C LYS A 203 6.72 -0.03 -18.80
N ALA A 204 6.67 -1.00 -19.70
CA ALA A 204 6.65 -2.42 -19.33
C ALA A 204 7.91 -2.79 -18.52
N GLU A 205 9.07 -2.33 -18.95
CA GLU A 205 10.33 -2.58 -18.25
C GLU A 205 10.42 -1.82 -16.93
N ALA A 206 9.92 -0.59 -16.88
CA ALA A 206 9.85 0.17 -15.63
C ALA A 206 8.97 -0.54 -14.59
N MET A 207 7.82 -1.07 -14.99
CA MET A 207 6.93 -1.85 -14.13
C MET A 207 7.57 -3.18 -13.71
N ARG A 208 8.25 -3.87 -14.64
CA ARG A 208 8.97 -5.12 -14.35
C ARG A 208 10.01 -4.92 -13.27
N LEU A 209 10.95 -4.00 -13.46
CA LEU A 209 12.03 -3.75 -12.50
C LEU A 209 11.53 -3.23 -11.16
N SER A 210 10.50 -2.40 -11.16
CA SER A 210 9.86 -1.94 -9.91
C SER A 210 9.23 -3.10 -9.13
N THR A 211 8.65 -4.07 -9.83
CA THR A 211 8.06 -5.28 -9.21
C THR A 211 9.16 -6.22 -8.71
N VAL A 212 10.25 -6.38 -9.46
CA VAL A 212 11.43 -7.15 -9.02
C VAL A 212 12.01 -6.56 -7.74
N PHE A 213 12.21 -5.22 -7.69
CA PHE A 213 12.68 -4.55 -6.48
C PHE A 213 11.69 -4.75 -5.30
N LEU A 214 10.40 -4.60 -5.54
CA LEU A 214 9.39 -4.79 -4.50
C LEU A 214 9.49 -6.21 -3.89
N GLN A 215 9.63 -7.23 -4.74
CA GLN A 215 9.76 -8.61 -4.27
C GLN A 215 11.10 -8.85 -3.57
N HIS A 216 12.20 -8.33 -4.11
CA HIS A 216 13.50 -8.40 -3.47
C HIS A 216 13.47 -7.79 -2.05
N TYR A 217 12.90 -6.59 -1.91
CA TYR A 217 12.68 -5.96 -0.60
C TYR A 217 11.81 -6.83 0.32
N ARG A 218 10.73 -7.42 -0.19
CA ARG A 218 9.84 -8.28 0.61
C ARG A 218 10.53 -9.49 1.20
N GLU A 219 11.50 -10.04 0.49
CA GLU A 219 12.21 -11.26 0.90
C GLU A 219 13.40 -10.99 1.82
N ASN A 220 14.04 -9.84 1.69
CA ASN A 220 15.34 -9.56 2.32
C ASN A 220 15.30 -8.49 3.41
N ALA A 221 14.24 -7.68 3.47
CA ALA A 221 14.11 -6.67 4.51
C ALA A 221 13.64 -7.28 5.83
N GLU A 222 14.09 -6.69 6.92
CA GLU A 222 13.65 -7.03 8.26
C GLU A 222 12.21 -6.53 8.53
N TYR A 223 11.56 -7.14 9.51
CA TYR A 223 10.22 -6.70 9.91
C TYR A 223 10.26 -5.25 10.40
N LEU A 224 9.36 -4.41 9.89
CA LEU A 224 9.28 -2.96 10.11
C LEU A 224 10.41 -2.13 9.48
N GLU A 225 11.30 -2.73 8.74
CA GLU A 225 12.32 -2.00 8.01
C GLU A 225 11.70 -1.30 6.79
N ARG A 226 11.94 0.02 6.66
CA ARG A 226 11.52 0.78 5.49
C ARG A 226 12.48 0.54 4.32
N THR A 227 12.00 0.75 3.10
CA THR A 227 12.81 0.55 1.89
C THR A 227 14.14 1.31 1.91
N TYR A 228 14.16 2.54 2.41
CA TYR A 228 15.39 3.32 2.51
C TYR A 228 16.37 2.78 3.56
N LEU A 229 15.87 2.26 4.69
CA LEU A 229 16.72 1.63 5.71
C LEU A 229 17.30 0.33 5.19
N TYR A 230 16.49 -0.45 4.48
CA TYR A 230 16.93 -1.66 3.79
C TYR A 230 18.09 -1.38 2.83
N ILE A 231 17.94 -0.39 1.94
CA ILE A 231 18.98 -0.02 0.98
C ILE A 231 20.25 0.50 1.70
N GLU A 232 20.09 1.28 2.77
CA GLU A 232 21.23 1.76 3.58
C GLU A 232 21.97 0.61 4.27
N ARG A 233 21.25 -0.44 4.69
CA ARG A 233 21.84 -1.62 5.34
C ARG A 233 22.59 -2.53 4.38
N VAL A 234 22.00 -2.83 3.22
CA VAL A 234 22.59 -3.81 2.28
C VAL A 234 23.44 -3.17 1.19
N GLY A 235 23.28 -1.88 0.95
CA GLY A 235 23.94 -1.15 -0.13
C GLY A 235 23.16 -1.13 -1.44
N LEU A 236 23.22 0.01 -2.14
CA LEU A 236 22.52 0.19 -3.42
C LEU A 236 23.04 -0.75 -4.50
N ASP A 237 24.35 -1.00 -4.54
CA ASP A 237 24.97 -1.86 -5.55
C ASP A 237 24.49 -3.31 -5.43
N HIS A 238 24.35 -3.82 -4.19
CA HIS A 238 23.77 -5.12 -3.95
C HIS A 238 22.31 -5.22 -4.47
N VAL A 239 21.52 -4.18 -4.24
CA VAL A 239 20.14 -4.14 -4.75
C VAL A 239 20.11 -4.09 -6.28
N LYS A 240 20.99 -3.29 -6.89
CA LYS A 240 21.12 -3.21 -8.36
C LYS A 240 21.53 -4.55 -8.96
N GLU A 241 22.50 -5.23 -8.39
CA GLU A 241 22.93 -6.56 -8.84
C GLU A 241 21.75 -7.54 -8.83
N ALA A 242 21.01 -7.63 -7.73
CA ALA A 242 19.88 -8.54 -7.61
C ALA A 242 18.69 -8.21 -8.54
N VAL A 243 18.51 -6.92 -8.88
CA VAL A 243 17.33 -6.47 -9.64
C VAL A 243 17.61 -6.34 -11.13
N LEU A 244 18.84 -5.99 -11.52
CA LEU A 244 19.19 -5.63 -12.89
C LEU A 244 20.01 -6.72 -13.63
N ASP A 245 20.64 -7.64 -12.91
CA ASP A 245 21.43 -8.70 -13.54
C ASP A 245 20.53 -9.86 -14.03
N ASP A 246 20.00 -9.70 -15.24
CA ASP A 246 19.20 -10.74 -15.90
C ASP A 246 19.99 -12.03 -16.19
N THR A 247 21.33 -11.97 -16.22
CA THR A 247 22.17 -13.15 -16.49
C THR A 247 22.19 -14.14 -15.31
N SER A 248 21.94 -13.65 -14.10
CA SER A 248 21.82 -14.48 -12.89
C SER A 248 20.54 -15.33 -12.85
N GLY A 249 19.50 -14.91 -13.60
CA GLY A 249 18.15 -15.45 -13.54
C GLY A 249 17.42 -15.11 -12.24
N GLU A 250 17.99 -14.28 -11.36
CA GLU A 250 17.33 -13.89 -10.11
C GLU A 250 16.12 -12.95 -10.35
N PRO A 251 16.16 -11.96 -11.25
CA PRO A 251 14.99 -11.14 -11.54
C PRO A 251 13.76 -11.94 -11.95
N GLU A 252 13.92 -12.98 -12.79
CA GLU A 252 12.80 -13.84 -13.20
C GLU A 252 12.28 -14.70 -12.05
N ARG A 253 13.18 -15.22 -11.19
CA ARG A 253 12.76 -15.93 -9.98
C ARG A 253 11.99 -15.04 -9.01
N LEU A 254 12.40 -13.78 -8.85
CA LEU A 254 11.69 -12.80 -8.03
C LEU A 254 10.31 -12.50 -8.59
N LEU A 255 10.18 -12.32 -9.90
CA LEU A 255 8.88 -12.10 -10.55
C LEU A 255 7.94 -13.30 -10.38
N GLU A 256 8.44 -14.51 -10.54
CA GLU A 256 7.61 -15.70 -10.33
C GLU A 256 7.13 -15.81 -8.88
N ARG A 257 8.01 -15.58 -7.91
CA ARG A 257 7.61 -15.55 -6.50
C ARG A 257 6.63 -14.41 -6.19
N PHE A 258 6.77 -13.27 -6.88
CA PHE A 258 5.80 -12.19 -6.76
C PHE A 258 4.42 -12.60 -7.31
N ARG A 259 4.36 -13.25 -8.47
CA ARG A 259 3.10 -13.77 -9.04
C ARG A 259 2.40 -14.74 -8.08
N LEU A 260 3.16 -15.67 -7.49
CA LEU A 260 2.64 -16.60 -6.49
C LEU A 260 2.12 -15.85 -5.25
N ALA A 261 2.87 -14.86 -4.76
CA ALA A 261 2.45 -14.05 -3.63
C ALA A 261 1.18 -13.24 -3.93
N ARG A 262 1.06 -12.69 -5.14
CA ARG A 262 -0.15 -11.97 -5.58
C ARG A 262 -1.36 -12.91 -5.71
N ALA A 263 -1.15 -14.09 -6.26
CA ALA A 263 -2.20 -15.11 -6.39
C ALA A 263 -2.70 -15.63 -5.02
N ALA A 264 -1.84 -15.58 -3.99
CA ALA A 264 -2.18 -15.98 -2.63
C ALA A 264 -2.81 -14.85 -1.79
N VAL A 265 -3.03 -13.66 -2.38
CA VAL A 265 -3.74 -12.58 -1.67
C VAL A 265 -5.19 -12.95 -1.53
N VAL A 266 -5.63 -13.10 -0.30
CA VAL A 266 -7.03 -13.26 0.09
C VAL A 266 -7.46 -11.98 0.79
N ASP A 267 -8.64 -11.49 0.48
CA ASP A 267 -9.24 -10.39 1.24
C ASP A 267 -9.89 -10.98 2.51
N PRO A 268 -9.30 -10.75 3.69
CA PRO A 268 -9.84 -11.32 4.92
C PRO A 268 -11.27 -10.84 5.22
N TRP A 269 -11.66 -9.72 4.64
CA TRP A 269 -13.01 -9.20 4.81
C TRP A 269 -14.08 -10.04 4.11
N LEU A 270 -13.71 -10.71 3.03
CA LEU A 270 -14.60 -11.67 2.36
C LEU A 270 -14.84 -12.91 3.24
N GLU A 271 -13.94 -13.20 4.16
CA GLU A 271 -14.01 -14.33 5.09
C GLU A 271 -14.78 -14.01 6.39
N ARG A 272 -15.32 -12.79 6.57
CA ARG A 272 -15.97 -12.35 7.81
C ARG A 272 -17.14 -13.22 8.28
N ASN A 273 -17.80 -13.92 7.38
CA ASN A 273 -18.92 -14.80 7.69
C ASN A 273 -18.48 -16.21 8.12
N ASP A 274 -17.22 -16.57 7.81
CA ASP A 274 -16.57 -17.81 8.24
C ASP A 274 -15.12 -17.49 8.61
N PRO A 275 -14.92 -16.75 9.73
CA PRO A 275 -13.61 -16.25 10.11
C PRO A 275 -12.67 -17.40 10.48
N VAL A 276 -11.43 -17.31 10.01
CA VAL A 276 -10.36 -18.25 10.38
C VAL A 276 -10.15 -18.29 11.89
N HIS A 277 -10.37 -17.15 12.56
CA HIS A 277 -10.32 -17.01 14.01
C HIS A 277 -11.64 -16.46 14.52
N HIS A 278 -12.24 -17.12 15.52
CA HIS A 278 -13.54 -16.76 16.05
C HIS A 278 -13.61 -15.34 16.64
N ASN A 279 -12.49 -14.78 17.09
CA ASN A 279 -12.39 -13.41 17.63
C ASN A 279 -12.03 -12.36 16.57
N GLN A 280 -11.85 -12.74 15.32
CA GLN A 280 -11.34 -11.86 14.27
C GLN A 280 -12.17 -10.58 14.07
N PHE A 281 -13.48 -10.68 14.28
CA PHE A 281 -14.43 -9.58 14.14
C PHE A 281 -15.20 -9.27 15.43
N SER A 282 -14.73 -9.80 16.59
CA SER A 282 -15.35 -9.50 17.89
C SER A 282 -15.19 -8.02 18.25
N GLU A 283 -16.11 -7.50 19.03
CA GLU A 283 -15.98 -6.17 19.60
C GLU A 283 -14.73 -6.09 20.49
N LEU A 284 -14.08 -4.91 20.47
CA LEU A 284 -13.04 -4.59 21.44
C LEU A 284 -13.71 -4.33 22.79
N ASP A 285 -13.24 -4.98 23.83
CA ASP A 285 -13.66 -4.62 25.20
C ASP A 285 -13.24 -3.18 25.48
N ARG A 286 -14.20 -2.33 25.86
CA ARG A 286 -13.97 -0.90 26.12
C ARG A 286 -12.95 -0.64 27.23
N GLU A 287 -12.69 -1.64 28.09
CA GLU A 287 -11.68 -1.56 29.15
C GLU A 287 -10.23 -1.71 28.62
N GLU A 288 -10.04 -2.13 27.37
CA GLU A 288 -8.72 -2.34 26.75
C GLU A 288 -8.23 -1.18 25.90
N VAL A 289 -9.00 -0.10 25.75
CA VAL A 289 -8.55 1.10 25.03
C VAL A 289 -7.73 1.97 25.99
N PRO A 290 -6.40 2.05 25.86
CA PRO A 290 -5.62 2.98 26.69
C PRO A 290 -6.00 4.42 26.39
N ALA A 291 -6.19 5.19 27.44
CA ALA A 291 -6.40 6.64 27.37
C ALA A 291 -5.18 7.37 26.74
#